data_ca8cc42679b1fc242d94bef4e6933243
#
_entry.id   ca8cc42679b1fc242d94bef4e6933243
#
_cell.length_a   1.000
_cell.length_b   1.000
_cell.length_c   1.000
_cell.angle_alpha   90.00
_cell.angle_beta   90.00
_cell.angle_gamma   90.00
#
_symmetry.space_group_name_H-M   'P 1'
#
loop_
_entity.id
_entity.type
_entity.pdbx_description
1 polymer ?
#
loop_
_entity_poly.entity_id
_entity_poly.type
_entity_poly.pdbx_seq_one_letter_code
_entity_poly.pdbx_strand_id
1 'polypeptide(L)'
;MEIIIKDLKDLGIEFDNFVSEKSLYSSWEDTKDVLEKNGSLYPKDDKIYLKSTQYGDDSDRVVVRDNGIPTYLAGDIIYHKNKYDRKFDRYINIWGADHHGYIPRVKAAVEFLGHDSSKLEVILSQMVQLLKGGEPYKMSKRAGNVILMSDITEEIGSDALRFIFLTRKSDTHLEFDIDMLKNQDSSNPIFYINYAHARINQVFVKAGITFEDIKDVSFDNLNQDGLNLVYESLLLESILSEAFAKRDMQKITEYLYSIAASV
;
A
#
# COMPACT_ATOMS: atom_id res chain seq x y z
N MET A 1 -10.33 -7.13 16.15
CA MET A 1 -10.34 -7.51 14.72
C MET A 1 -11.53 -6.87 14.00
N GLU A 2 -12.76 -7.01 14.50
CA GLU A 2 -13.98 -6.45 13.87
C GLU A 2 -13.90 -4.95 13.59
N ILE A 3 -13.38 -4.14 14.53
CA ILE A 3 -13.18 -2.70 14.35
C ILE A 3 -12.24 -2.43 13.18
N ILE A 4 -11.11 -3.14 13.11
CA ILE A 4 -10.13 -2.96 12.02
C ILE A 4 -10.74 -3.31 10.66
N ILE A 5 -11.51 -4.40 10.60
CA ILE A 5 -12.20 -4.81 9.36
C ILE A 5 -13.21 -3.74 8.94
N LYS A 6 -13.96 -3.20 9.91
CA LYS A 6 -14.92 -2.12 9.64
C LYS A 6 -14.22 -0.87 9.11
N ASP A 7 -13.17 -0.39 9.78
CA ASP A 7 -12.42 0.81 9.37
C ASP A 7 -11.82 0.65 7.97
N LEU A 8 -11.29 -0.54 7.65
CA LEU A 8 -10.78 -0.85 6.31
C LEU A 8 -11.90 -0.84 5.26
N LYS A 9 -13.06 -1.41 5.58
CA LYS A 9 -14.22 -1.43 4.69
C LYS A 9 -14.76 -0.02 4.45
N ASP A 10 -14.80 0.82 5.47
CA ASP A 10 -15.23 2.22 5.36
C ASP A 10 -14.27 3.02 4.45
N LEU A 11 -13.01 2.59 4.36
CA LEU A 11 -12.03 3.09 3.39
C LEU A 11 -12.12 2.42 2.00
N GLY A 12 -13.07 1.51 1.77
CA GLY A 12 -13.16 0.73 0.54
C GLY A 12 -11.99 -0.25 0.35
N ILE A 13 -11.39 -0.74 1.44
CA ILE A 13 -10.32 -1.74 1.43
C ILE A 13 -10.87 -3.05 1.95
N GLU A 14 -10.86 -4.09 1.10
CA GLU A 14 -11.29 -5.43 1.44
C GLU A 14 -10.13 -6.42 1.30
N PHE A 15 -10.04 -7.36 2.23
CA PHE A 15 -9.06 -8.43 2.21
C PHE A 15 -9.74 -9.77 2.04
N ASP A 16 -9.24 -10.58 1.13
CA ASP A 16 -9.74 -11.95 0.91
C ASP A 16 -9.42 -12.88 2.08
N ASN A 17 -8.30 -12.62 2.78
CA ASN A 17 -7.81 -13.49 3.84
C ASN A 17 -7.25 -12.71 5.02
N PHE A 18 -7.67 -13.10 6.21
CA PHE A 18 -7.06 -12.70 7.48
C PHE A 18 -6.38 -13.91 8.11
N VAL A 19 -5.06 -13.82 8.29
CA VAL A 19 -4.26 -14.92 8.83
C VAL A 19 -3.85 -14.58 10.27
N SER A 20 -4.19 -15.44 11.21
CA SER A 20 -3.77 -15.28 12.60
C SER A 20 -2.38 -15.89 12.79
N GLU A 21 -1.41 -15.11 13.27
CA GLU A 21 -0.08 -15.59 13.60
C GLU A 21 -0.14 -16.78 14.56
N LYS A 22 -1.01 -16.70 15.59
CA LYS A 22 -1.18 -17.79 16.55
C LYS A 22 -1.55 -19.13 15.90
N SER A 23 -2.39 -19.09 14.85
CA SER A 23 -2.79 -20.31 14.15
C SER A 23 -1.68 -20.91 13.27
N LEU A 24 -0.69 -20.11 12.89
CA LEU A 24 0.42 -20.56 12.05
C LEU A 24 1.42 -21.45 12.80
N TYR A 25 1.60 -21.23 14.10
CA TYR A 25 2.62 -21.98 14.88
C TYR A 25 2.36 -23.49 14.95
N SER A 26 1.14 -23.96 14.71
CA SER A 26 0.87 -25.40 14.56
C SER A 26 1.62 -26.04 13.38
N SER A 27 2.05 -25.25 12.38
CA SER A 27 2.82 -25.69 11.23
C SER A 27 4.33 -25.51 11.39
N TRP A 28 4.80 -25.18 12.61
CA TRP A 28 6.22 -24.93 12.84
C TRP A 28 7.08 -26.18 12.60
N GLU A 29 6.71 -27.32 13.16
CA GLU A 29 7.53 -28.53 13.03
C GLU A 29 7.66 -28.96 11.56
N ASP A 30 6.55 -28.96 10.80
CA ASP A 30 6.58 -29.26 9.37
C ASP A 30 7.49 -28.27 8.59
N THR A 31 7.43 -27.00 8.98
CA THR A 31 8.26 -25.94 8.33
C THR A 31 9.73 -26.13 8.69
N LYS A 32 10.02 -26.43 9.94
CA LYS A 32 11.36 -26.72 10.44
C LYS A 32 11.97 -27.91 9.73
N ASP A 33 11.21 -28.99 9.54
CA ASP A 33 11.65 -30.19 8.80
C ASP A 33 12.09 -29.86 7.37
N VAL A 34 11.37 -28.97 6.69
CA VAL A 34 11.75 -28.48 5.35
C VAL A 34 13.08 -27.74 5.42
N LEU A 35 13.23 -26.83 6.37
CA LEU A 35 14.46 -26.06 6.57
C LEU A 35 15.66 -26.94 6.92
N GLU A 36 15.48 -27.97 7.76
CA GLU A 36 16.52 -28.93 8.14
C GLU A 36 16.96 -29.77 6.92
N LYS A 37 16.00 -30.32 6.16
CA LYS A 37 16.27 -31.07 4.93
C LYS A 37 17.07 -30.27 3.91
N ASN A 38 16.81 -28.96 3.84
CA ASN A 38 17.53 -28.02 2.95
C ASN A 38 18.86 -27.53 3.55
N GLY A 39 19.26 -28.05 4.72
CA GLY A 39 20.53 -27.73 5.36
C GLY A 39 20.68 -26.29 5.82
N SER A 40 19.55 -25.59 6.02
CA SER A 40 19.49 -24.16 6.35
C SER A 40 19.64 -23.85 7.82
N LEU A 41 19.45 -24.85 8.67
CA LEU A 41 19.50 -24.69 10.13
C LEU A 41 20.79 -25.29 10.71
N TYR A 42 21.24 -24.73 11.84
CA TYR A 42 22.27 -25.31 12.68
C TYR A 42 22.09 -24.98 14.16
N PRO A 43 22.44 -25.89 15.07
CA PRO A 43 22.42 -25.65 16.52
C PRO A 43 23.67 -24.88 16.93
N LYS A 44 23.51 -23.93 17.87
CA LYS A 44 24.59 -23.24 18.57
C LYS A 44 24.07 -22.61 19.84
N ASP A 45 24.81 -22.80 20.97
CA ASP A 45 24.49 -22.22 22.28
C ASP A 45 23.03 -22.50 22.71
N ASP A 46 22.62 -23.77 22.64
CA ASP A 46 21.25 -24.27 22.92
C ASP A 46 20.14 -23.60 22.08
N LYS A 47 20.49 -22.92 21.00
CA LYS A 47 19.58 -22.27 20.07
C LYS A 47 19.69 -22.89 18.68
N ILE A 48 18.65 -22.68 17.85
CA ILE A 48 18.70 -23.05 16.44
C ILE A 48 18.76 -21.77 15.60
N TYR A 49 19.73 -21.72 14.72
CA TYR A 49 19.99 -20.59 13.81
C TYR A 49 19.63 -20.95 12.38
N LEU A 50 19.10 -19.96 11.66
CA LEU A 50 18.97 -19.96 10.20
C LEU A 50 20.24 -19.34 9.59
N LYS A 51 20.82 -19.96 8.59
CA LYS A 51 22.02 -19.50 7.84
C LYS A 51 21.71 -18.34 6.91
N SER A 52 21.05 -17.30 7.40
CA SER A 52 20.54 -16.21 6.56
C SER A 52 21.62 -15.39 5.88
N THR A 53 22.86 -15.43 6.38
CA THR A 53 24.03 -14.81 5.73
C THR A 53 24.29 -15.36 4.33
N GLN A 54 23.90 -16.60 4.02
CA GLN A 54 24.09 -17.19 2.69
C GLN A 54 23.28 -16.46 1.60
N TYR A 55 22.26 -15.71 1.99
CA TYR A 55 21.40 -14.96 1.08
C TYR A 55 21.38 -13.46 1.40
N GLY A 56 22.48 -12.94 1.98
CA GLY A 56 22.72 -11.50 2.10
C GLY A 56 22.21 -10.83 3.37
N ASP A 57 21.79 -11.60 4.40
CA ASP A 57 21.61 -11.02 5.75
C ASP A 57 22.97 -10.70 6.38
N ASP A 58 23.04 -9.77 7.29
CA ASP A 58 24.27 -9.34 7.97
C ASP A 58 24.75 -10.35 9.03
N SER A 59 23.88 -11.20 9.53
CA SER A 59 24.19 -12.27 10.48
C SER A 59 23.15 -13.39 10.42
N ASP A 60 23.56 -14.61 10.83
CA ASP A 60 22.64 -15.72 11.00
C ASP A 60 21.69 -15.47 12.14
N ARG A 61 20.45 -15.95 12.01
CA ARG A 61 19.35 -15.57 12.90
C ARG A 61 18.81 -16.72 13.71
N VAL A 62 18.56 -16.45 14.99
CA VAL A 62 17.91 -17.42 15.87
C VAL A 62 16.45 -17.62 15.45
N VAL A 63 16.07 -18.84 15.14
CA VAL A 63 14.68 -19.26 14.87
C VAL A 63 14.04 -20.00 16.01
N VAL A 64 14.85 -20.69 16.88
CA VAL A 64 14.40 -21.31 18.11
C VAL A 64 15.34 -20.87 19.24
N ARG A 65 14.77 -20.43 20.34
CA ARG A 65 15.47 -19.97 21.53
C ARG A 65 16.00 -21.15 22.34
N ASP A 66 16.84 -20.88 23.33
CA ASP A 66 17.38 -21.84 24.31
C ASP A 66 16.32 -22.60 25.12
N ASN A 67 15.16 -22.00 25.31
CA ASN A 67 14.00 -22.62 25.94
C ASN A 67 13.10 -23.44 24.97
N GLY A 68 13.55 -23.67 23.75
CA GLY A 68 12.81 -24.41 22.73
C GLY A 68 11.65 -23.64 22.04
N ILE A 69 11.44 -22.37 22.42
CA ILE A 69 10.33 -21.58 21.89
C ILE A 69 10.75 -20.92 20.54
N PRO A 70 9.95 -21.07 19.46
CA PRO A 70 10.17 -20.35 18.21
C PRO A 70 10.20 -18.83 18.39
N THR A 71 11.02 -18.14 17.60
CA THR A 71 11.10 -16.68 17.56
C THR A 71 10.03 -16.08 16.66
N TYR A 72 9.90 -14.75 16.64
CA TYR A 72 9.06 -14.05 15.66
C TYR A 72 9.48 -14.36 14.22
N LEU A 73 10.79 -14.53 13.97
CA LEU A 73 11.27 -14.92 12.65
C LEU A 73 10.73 -16.27 12.21
N ALA A 74 10.61 -17.24 13.13
CA ALA A 74 9.97 -18.52 12.82
C ALA A 74 8.50 -18.32 12.40
N GLY A 75 7.76 -17.44 13.07
CA GLY A 75 6.40 -17.05 12.66
C GLY A 75 6.35 -16.48 11.24
N ASP A 76 7.27 -15.57 10.91
CA ASP A 76 7.37 -14.99 9.57
C ASP A 76 7.72 -16.05 8.51
N ILE A 77 8.61 -16.99 8.83
CA ILE A 77 8.95 -18.09 7.92
C ILE A 77 7.73 -18.95 7.61
N ILE A 78 6.97 -19.35 8.64
CA ILE A 78 5.74 -20.12 8.47
C ILE A 78 4.74 -19.33 7.61
N TYR A 79 4.60 -18.04 7.86
CA TYR A 79 3.68 -17.20 7.12
C TYR A 79 4.08 -17.07 5.65
N HIS A 80 5.37 -16.93 5.34
CA HIS A 80 5.84 -16.89 3.96
C HIS A 80 5.66 -18.24 3.27
N LYS A 81 5.92 -19.36 3.98
CA LYS A 81 5.56 -20.68 3.45
C LYS A 81 4.08 -20.76 3.09
N ASN A 82 3.18 -20.34 3.98
CA ASN A 82 1.75 -20.30 3.74
C ASN A 82 1.37 -19.42 2.54
N LYS A 83 2.05 -18.29 2.34
CA LYS A 83 1.84 -17.44 1.16
C LYS A 83 2.25 -18.15 -0.13
N TYR A 84 3.44 -18.77 -0.16
CA TYR A 84 3.95 -19.43 -1.34
C TYR A 84 3.18 -20.71 -1.70
N ASP A 85 2.64 -21.41 -0.71
CA ASP A 85 1.74 -22.56 -0.91
C ASP A 85 0.47 -22.19 -1.70
N ARG A 86 0.06 -20.91 -1.71
CA ARG A 86 -1.05 -20.37 -2.52
C ARG A 86 -0.71 -20.18 -4.00
N LYS A 87 0.56 -20.30 -4.39
CA LYS A 87 1.07 -20.32 -5.78
C LYS A 87 0.73 -19.10 -6.62
N PHE A 88 0.90 -17.90 -6.05
CA PHE A 88 0.82 -16.65 -6.79
C PHE A 88 2.08 -16.41 -7.64
N ASP A 89 1.93 -15.60 -8.70
CA ASP A 89 3.05 -15.19 -9.54
C ASP A 89 3.94 -14.17 -8.85
N ARG A 90 3.37 -13.33 -7.97
CA ARG A 90 4.07 -12.32 -7.17
C ARG A 90 3.53 -12.24 -5.77
N TYR A 91 4.42 -11.92 -4.84
CA TYR A 91 4.13 -11.72 -3.42
C TYR A 91 4.60 -10.33 -3.05
N ILE A 92 3.73 -9.51 -2.49
CA ILE A 92 4.06 -8.14 -2.09
C ILE A 92 3.84 -8.02 -0.58
N ASN A 93 4.91 -7.70 0.14
CA ASN A 93 4.82 -7.32 1.53
C ASN A 93 4.86 -5.78 1.65
N ILE A 94 4.00 -5.22 2.48
CA ILE A 94 4.01 -3.79 2.80
C ILE A 94 4.43 -3.67 4.27
N TRP A 95 5.59 -3.06 4.52
CA TRP A 95 6.18 -2.94 5.85
C TRP A 95 6.49 -1.48 6.18
N GLY A 96 6.58 -1.16 7.48
CA GLY A 96 7.11 0.11 7.92
C GLY A 96 8.60 0.25 7.53
N ALA A 97 9.06 1.48 7.29
CA ALA A 97 10.42 1.77 6.84
C ALA A 97 11.51 1.28 7.82
N ASP A 98 11.17 1.17 9.10
CA ASP A 98 12.02 0.61 10.17
C ASP A 98 12.35 -0.89 9.97
N HIS A 99 11.60 -1.59 9.14
CA HIS A 99 11.83 -3.00 8.78
C HIS A 99 12.76 -3.21 7.59
N HIS A 100 13.40 -2.17 7.04
CA HIS A 100 14.30 -2.29 5.88
C HIS A 100 15.36 -3.39 6.06
N GLY A 101 16.03 -3.43 7.22
CA GLY A 101 17.05 -4.45 7.55
C GLY A 101 16.50 -5.88 7.70
N TYR A 102 15.17 -6.05 7.68
CA TYR A 102 14.53 -7.36 7.78
C TYR A 102 14.37 -8.06 6.42
N ILE A 103 14.48 -7.32 5.32
CA ILE A 103 14.24 -7.81 3.96
C ILE A 103 15.16 -8.97 3.57
N PRO A 104 16.52 -8.87 3.71
CA PRO A 104 17.42 -9.97 3.35
C PRO A 104 17.11 -11.26 4.11
N ARG A 105 16.76 -11.13 5.37
CA ARG A 105 16.42 -12.23 6.29
C ARG A 105 15.21 -13.02 5.81
N VAL A 106 14.15 -12.34 5.40
CA VAL A 106 12.94 -12.99 4.91
C VAL A 106 13.15 -13.58 3.53
N LYS A 107 13.92 -12.91 2.66
CA LYS A 107 14.31 -13.47 1.36
C LYS A 107 15.13 -14.73 1.52
N ALA A 108 16.08 -14.76 2.45
CA ALA A 108 16.86 -15.96 2.79
C ALA A 108 15.93 -17.11 3.25
N ALA A 109 14.95 -16.82 4.09
CA ALA A 109 14.00 -17.83 4.53
C ALA A 109 13.17 -18.41 3.37
N VAL A 110 12.73 -17.56 2.43
CA VAL A 110 12.00 -18.00 1.22
C VAL A 110 12.85 -18.92 0.36
N GLU A 111 14.14 -18.60 0.13
CA GLU A 111 15.07 -19.47 -0.61
C GLU A 111 15.27 -20.81 0.09
N PHE A 112 15.43 -20.81 1.42
CA PHE A 112 15.57 -22.03 2.19
C PHE A 112 14.30 -22.89 2.23
N LEU A 113 13.13 -22.29 2.03
CA LEU A 113 11.88 -23.03 1.84
C LEU A 113 11.79 -23.69 0.44
N GLY A 114 12.75 -23.45 -0.44
CA GLY A 114 12.78 -23.97 -1.83
C GLY A 114 11.96 -23.12 -2.80
N HIS A 115 11.72 -21.87 -2.48
CA HIS A 115 10.97 -20.94 -3.30
C HIS A 115 11.87 -19.84 -3.88
N ASP A 116 11.43 -19.23 -4.98
CA ASP A 116 12.11 -18.13 -5.65
C ASP A 116 11.81 -16.80 -4.94
N SER A 117 12.82 -16.26 -4.24
CA SER A 117 12.69 -14.98 -3.53
C SER A 117 12.61 -13.76 -4.44
N SER A 118 12.93 -13.89 -5.75
CA SER A 118 12.75 -12.80 -6.71
C SER A 118 11.28 -12.45 -6.95
N LYS A 119 10.37 -13.38 -6.64
CA LYS A 119 8.92 -13.16 -6.66
C LYS A 119 8.41 -12.35 -5.48
N LEU A 120 9.25 -12.16 -4.42
CA LEU A 120 8.91 -11.38 -3.25
C LEU A 120 9.38 -9.94 -3.41
N GLU A 121 8.43 -9.06 -3.58
CA GLU A 121 8.60 -7.60 -3.54
C GLU A 121 8.28 -7.08 -2.13
N VAL A 122 9.11 -6.19 -1.60
CA VAL A 122 8.84 -5.52 -0.32
C VAL A 122 8.71 -4.03 -0.56
N ILE A 123 7.54 -3.50 -0.26
CA ILE A 123 7.27 -2.06 -0.30
C ILE A 123 7.42 -1.53 1.12
N LEU A 124 8.29 -0.54 1.28
CA LEU A 124 8.46 0.16 2.55
C LEU A 124 7.54 1.37 2.61
N SER A 125 6.81 1.49 3.71
CA SER A 125 5.92 2.63 3.96
C SER A 125 6.50 3.52 5.05
N GLN A 126 6.66 4.81 4.72
CA GLN A 126 7.18 5.81 5.64
C GLN A 126 6.08 6.28 6.60
N MET A 127 6.51 6.93 7.68
CA MET A 127 5.59 7.51 8.66
C MET A 127 4.76 8.64 8.05
N VAL A 128 3.49 8.71 8.48
CA VAL A 128 2.58 9.80 8.14
C VAL A 128 2.42 10.71 9.35
N GLN A 129 2.57 12.00 9.13
CA GLN A 129 2.36 13.03 10.15
C GLN A 129 1.06 13.78 9.86
N LEU A 130 0.19 13.81 10.85
CA LEU A 130 -1.05 14.58 10.81
C LEU A 130 -0.87 15.94 11.44
N LEU A 131 -1.38 16.97 10.77
CA LEU A 131 -1.54 18.31 11.30
C LEU A 131 -3.03 18.65 11.48
N LYS A 132 -3.31 19.58 12.37
CA LYS A 132 -4.62 20.20 12.53
C LYS A 132 -4.42 21.67 12.88
N GLY A 133 -4.89 22.55 12.01
CA GLY A 133 -4.65 23.99 12.14
C GLY A 133 -3.16 24.38 12.06
N GLY A 134 -2.37 23.67 11.26
CA GLY A 134 -0.93 23.89 11.11
C GLY A 134 -0.04 23.32 12.23
N GLU A 135 -0.64 22.75 13.28
CA GLU A 135 0.10 22.18 14.41
C GLU A 135 0.05 20.64 14.38
N PRO A 136 1.13 19.94 14.79
CA PRO A 136 1.12 18.49 14.86
C PRO A 136 -0.03 17.94 15.67
N TYR A 137 -0.87 17.12 15.05
CA TYR A 137 -1.98 16.45 15.72
C TYR A 137 -1.40 15.25 16.50
N LYS A 138 -1.03 15.54 17.77
CA LYS A 138 -0.25 14.61 18.59
C LYS A 138 -1.09 13.44 19.06
N MET A 139 -0.68 12.25 18.68
CA MET A 139 -1.08 11.01 19.32
C MET A 139 -0.32 10.84 20.65
N SER A 140 -1.01 10.68 21.75
CA SER A 140 -0.41 10.35 23.03
C SER A 140 -1.06 9.10 23.62
N LYS A 141 -0.40 7.94 23.45
CA LYS A 141 -0.86 6.68 24.06
C LYS A 141 -1.00 6.79 25.59
N ARG A 142 -0.17 7.64 26.24
CA ARG A 142 -0.21 7.85 27.71
C ARG A 142 -1.38 8.73 28.15
N ALA A 143 -1.86 9.63 27.28
CA ALA A 143 -3.01 10.49 27.55
C ALA A 143 -4.34 9.90 27.05
N GLY A 144 -4.32 8.69 26.47
CA GLY A 144 -5.52 8.07 25.90
C GLY A 144 -5.95 8.64 24.53
N ASN A 145 -5.21 9.60 24.00
CA ASN A 145 -5.52 10.22 22.70
C ASN A 145 -4.89 9.37 21.58
N VAL A 146 -5.63 8.38 21.11
CA VAL A 146 -5.33 7.62 19.90
C VAL A 146 -6.25 8.15 18.82
N ILE A 147 -5.67 8.66 17.73
CA ILE A 147 -6.44 9.03 16.55
C ILE A 147 -6.77 7.75 15.79
N LEU A 148 -8.02 7.44 15.67
CA LEU A 148 -8.48 6.30 14.88
C LEU A 148 -8.63 6.72 13.41
N MET A 149 -8.53 5.75 12.52
CA MET A 149 -8.77 5.96 11.09
C MET A 149 -10.21 6.46 10.85
N SER A 150 -11.16 5.91 11.59
CA SER A 150 -12.56 6.36 11.59
C SER A 150 -12.71 7.84 11.93
N ASP A 151 -11.96 8.37 12.88
CA ASP A 151 -12.05 9.80 13.27
C ASP A 151 -11.67 10.69 12.07
N ILE A 152 -10.64 10.30 11.33
CA ILE A 152 -10.19 11.05 10.14
C ILE A 152 -11.18 10.91 9.00
N THR A 153 -11.69 9.70 8.76
CA THR A 153 -12.68 9.49 7.68
C THR A 153 -14.00 10.18 7.95
N GLU A 154 -14.42 10.32 9.20
CA GLU A 154 -15.60 11.12 9.57
C GLU A 154 -15.39 12.63 9.31
N GLU A 155 -14.16 13.14 9.47
CA GLU A 155 -13.85 14.55 9.26
C GLU A 155 -13.70 14.94 7.78
N ILE A 156 -13.03 14.14 6.97
CA ILE A 156 -12.64 14.49 5.59
C ILE A 156 -13.19 13.55 4.50
N GLY A 157 -13.80 12.44 4.88
CA GLY A 157 -14.26 11.40 3.98
C GLY A 157 -13.18 10.41 3.57
N SER A 158 -13.61 9.20 3.20
CA SER A 158 -12.71 8.10 2.78
C SER A 158 -11.95 8.44 1.49
N ASP A 159 -12.61 9.05 0.51
CA ASP A 159 -11.99 9.38 -0.78
C ASP A 159 -10.86 10.39 -0.61
N ALA A 160 -11.04 11.41 0.23
CA ALA A 160 -10.02 12.40 0.51
C ALA A 160 -8.82 11.77 1.20
N LEU A 161 -9.05 10.91 2.20
CA LEU A 161 -7.96 10.23 2.91
C LEU A 161 -7.19 9.29 1.98
N ARG A 162 -7.87 8.51 1.16
CA ARG A 162 -7.24 7.64 0.14
C ARG A 162 -6.43 8.45 -0.86
N PHE A 163 -6.99 9.52 -1.38
CA PHE A 163 -6.31 10.38 -2.34
C PHE A 163 -5.02 10.95 -1.76
N ILE A 164 -5.07 11.54 -0.55
CA ILE A 164 -3.90 12.18 0.04
C ILE A 164 -2.76 11.17 0.29
N PHE A 165 -3.06 9.96 0.72
CA PHE A 165 -2.06 8.89 0.87
C PHE A 165 -1.38 8.52 -0.44
N LEU A 166 -2.07 8.68 -1.57
CA LEU A 166 -1.52 8.37 -2.89
C LEU A 166 -0.77 9.55 -3.54
N THR A 167 -0.79 10.75 -2.94
CA THR A 167 -0.06 11.92 -3.46
C THR A 167 1.44 11.85 -3.26
N ARG A 168 1.92 10.86 -2.50
CA ARG A 168 3.34 10.63 -2.25
C ARG A 168 3.67 9.16 -2.48
N LYS A 169 4.94 8.89 -2.79
CA LYS A 169 5.45 7.52 -2.81
C LYS A 169 5.44 6.94 -1.40
N SER A 170 5.27 5.65 -1.30
CA SER A 170 5.19 4.95 -0.01
C SER A 170 6.44 5.15 0.87
N ASP A 171 7.61 5.30 0.26
CA ASP A 171 8.90 5.49 0.94
C ASP A 171 9.20 6.96 1.30
N THR A 172 8.30 7.88 0.93
CA THR A 172 8.45 9.31 1.19
C THR A 172 7.58 9.73 2.38
N HIS A 173 8.13 10.59 3.24
CA HIS A 173 7.39 11.14 4.36
C HIS A 173 6.17 11.94 3.87
N LEU A 174 5.01 11.64 4.42
CA LEU A 174 3.77 12.35 4.15
C LEU A 174 3.36 13.15 5.38
N GLU A 175 3.15 14.45 5.15
CA GLU A 175 2.55 15.35 6.13
C GLU A 175 1.33 16.02 5.49
N PHE A 176 0.21 16.08 6.19
CA PHE A 176 -0.96 16.81 5.73
C PHE A 176 -1.79 17.35 6.89
N ASP A 177 -2.45 18.50 6.63
CA ASP A 177 -3.36 19.13 7.57
C ASP A 177 -4.80 18.74 7.24
N ILE A 178 -5.51 18.18 8.23
CA ILE A 178 -6.88 17.73 8.11
C ILE A 178 -7.82 18.89 7.74
N ASP A 179 -7.59 20.09 8.32
CA ASP A 179 -8.45 21.23 8.10
C ASP A 179 -8.34 21.77 6.66
N MET A 180 -7.17 21.65 6.02
CA MET A 180 -7.00 21.99 4.58
C MET A 180 -7.86 21.11 3.68
N LEU A 181 -8.06 19.84 4.04
CA LEU A 181 -8.86 18.90 3.25
C LEU A 181 -10.37 19.09 3.39
N LYS A 182 -10.82 19.98 4.29
CA LYS A 182 -12.23 20.39 4.43
C LYS A 182 -12.58 21.60 3.56
N ASN A 183 -11.58 22.30 3.02
CA ASN A 183 -11.81 23.47 2.18
C ASN A 183 -12.54 23.10 0.88
N GLN A 184 -13.51 23.94 0.52
CA GLN A 184 -14.26 23.80 -0.74
C GLN A 184 -13.77 24.81 -1.78
N ASP A 185 -12.46 24.81 -2.00
CA ASP A 185 -11.78 25.68 -2.97
C ASP A 185 -10.57 24.96 -3.61
N SER A 186 -9.84 25.66 -4.46
CA SER A 186 -8.69 25.12 -5.21
C SER A 186 -7.49 24.74 -4.34
N SER A 187 -7.47 25.09 -3.06
CA SER A 187 -6.43 24.64 -2.12
C SER A 187 -6.60 23.17 -1.75
N ASN A 188 -7.80 22.62 -1.90
CA ASN A 188 -8.11 21.21 -1.70
C ASN A 188 -8.10 20.48 -3.06
N PRO A 189 -7.09 19.65 -3.37
CA PRO A 189 -6.97 19.00 -4.67
C PRO A 189 -8.13 18.04 -4.97
N ILE A 190 -8.70 17.43 -3.94
CA ILE A 190 -9.84 16.50 -4.10
C ILE A 190 -11.09 17.28 -4.51
N PHE A 191 -11.35 18.39 -3.80
CA PHE A 191 -12.47 19.28 -4.16
C PHE A 191 -12.31 19.79 -5.60
N TYR A 192 -11.09 20.19 -6.00
CA TYR A 192 -10.81 20.69 -7.34
C TYR A 192 -11.10 19.65 -8.43
N ILE A 193 -10.64 18.40 -8.25
CA ILE A 193 -10.89 17.28 -9.19
C ILE A 193 -12.39 16.97 -9.27
N ASN A 194 -13.06 16.87 -8.13
CA ASN A 194 -14.49 16.60 -8.07
C ASN A 194 -15.31 17.73 -8.71
N TYR A 195 -14.88 18.98 -8.51
CA TYR A 195 -15.52 20.13 -9.12
C TYR A 195 -15.41 20.10 -10.65
N ALA A 196 -14.24 19.78 -11.21
CA ALA A 196 -14.05 19.62 -12.64
C ALA A 196 -14.98 18.54 -13.21
N HIS A 197 -15.04 17.38 -12.56
CA HIS A 197 -15.93 16.30 -12.96
C HIS A 197 -17.42 16.72 -12.91
N ALA A 198 -17.85 17.37 -11.82
CA ALA A 198 -19.21 17.85 -11.69
C ALA A 198 -19.55 18.89 -12.78
N ARG A 199 -18.60 19.77 -13.11
CA ARG A 199 -18.76 20.80 -14.15
C ARG A 199 -18.95 20.18 -15.52
N ILE A 200 -18.15 19.16 -15.89
CA ILE A 200 -18.34 18.43 -17.15
C ILE A 200 -19.75 17.83 -17.21
N ASN A 201 -20.16 17.11 -16.17
CA ASN A 201 -21.50 16.52 -16.13
C ASN A 201 -22.61 17.57 -16.27
N GLN A 202 -22.45 18.76 -15.66
CA GLN A 202 -23.40 19.87 -15.82
C GLN A 202 -23.49 20.41 -17.27
N VAL A 203 -22.39 20.35 -18.02
CA VAL A 203 -22.41 20.70 -19.45
C VAL A 203 -23.30 19.74 -20.23
N PHE A 204 -23.17 18.42 -20.02
CA PHE A 204 -24.03 17.42 -20.63
C PHE A 204 -25.50 17.64 -20.29
N VAL A 205 -25.80 17.84 -19.01
CA VAL A 205 -27.17 18.08 -18.54
C VAL A 205 -27.77 19.33 -19.20
N LYS A 206 -27.01 20.45 -19.23
CA LYS A 206 -27.49 21.71 -19.83
C LYS A 206 -27.64 21.62 -21.35
N ALA A 207 -26.81 20.85 -22.01
CA ALA A 207 -26.92 20.62 -23.44
C ALA A 207 -28.04 19.62 -23.81
N GLY A 208 -28.56 18.88 -22.85
CA GLY A 208 -29.57 17.85 -23.08
C GLY A 208 -29.03 16.66 -23.87
N ILE A 209 -27.71 16.37 -23.74
CA ILE A 209 -27.01 15.29 -24.46
C ILE A 209 -26.47 14.24 -23.50
N THR A 210 -26.26 13.05 -23.99
CA THR A 210 -25.68 11.90 -23.28
C THR A 210 -24.36 11.49 -23.90
N PHE A 211 -23.63 10.58 -23.28
CA PHE A 211 -22.42 9.98 -23.88
C PHE A 211 -22.69 9.26 -25.20
N GLU A 212 -23.88 8.68 -25.38
CA GLU A 212 -24.26 8.02 -26.63
C GLU A 212 -24.36 9.02 -27.78
N ASP A 213 -24.82 10.25 -27.53
CA ASP A 213 -24.99 11.28 -28.55
C ASP A 213 -23.66 11.82 -29.11
N ILE A 214 -22.56 11.59 -28.39
CA ILE A 214 -21.22 12.07 -28.76
C ILE A 214 -20.28 10.96 -29.22
N LYS A 215 -20.73 9.70 -29.29
CA LYS A 215 -19.87 8.55 -29.59
C LYS A 215 -19.19 8.63 -30.95
N ASP A 216 -19.89 9.17 -31.95
CA ASP A 216 -19.45 9.25 -33.34
C ASP A 216 -19.17 10.69 -33.80
N VAL A 217 -18.94 11.59 -32.84
CA VAL A 217 -18.66 13.02 -33.20
C VAL A 217 -17.23 13.14 -33.75
N SER A 218 -17.10 13.84 -34.89
CA SER A 218 -15.80 14.17 -35.44
C SER A 218 -15.05 15.19 -34.58
N PHE A 219 -13.75 14.99 -34.44
CA PHE A 219 -12.84 15.92 -33.76
C PHE A 219 -12.25 16.99 -34.65
N ASP A 220 -12.68 17.08 -35.93
CA ASP A 220 -12.12 18.00 -36.93
C ASP A 220 -12.25 19.49 -36.58
N ASN A 221 -13.23 19.82 -35.73
CA ASN A 221 -13.51 21.20 -35.32
C ASN A 221 -13.00 21.58 -33.94
N LEU A 222 -12.16 20.72 -33.29
CA LEU A 222 -11.57 21.07 -32.01
C LEU A 222 -10.57 22.21 -32.15
N ASN A 223 -10.66 23.18 -31.25
CA ASN A 223 -9.61 24.18 -31.06
C ASN A 223 -8.37 23.55 -30.38
N GLN A 224 -7.31 24.34 -30.21
CA GLN A 224 -6.07 23.85 -29.63
C GLN A 224 -6.26 23.31 -28.20
N ASP A 225 -7.12 23.94 -27.40
CA ASP A 225 -7.37 23.49 -26.02
C ASP A 225 -8.09 22.14 -26.00
N GLY A 226 -9.08 21.96 -26.89
CA GLY A 226 -9.75 20.68 -27.07
C GLY A 226 -8.80 19.56 -27.51
N LEU A 227 -7.88 19.87 -28.45
CA LEU A 227 -6.85 18.90 -28.87
C LEU A 227 -5.88 18.55 -27.76
N ASN A 228 -5.48 19.50 -26.91
CA ASN A 228 -4.63 19.28 -25.77
C ASN A 228 -5.34 18.37 -24.76
N LEU A 229 -6.61 18.61 -24.45
CA LEU A 229 -7.39 17.78 -23.52
C LEU A 229 -7.52 16.34 -24.04
N VAL A 230 -7.79 16.15 -25.34
CA VAL A 230 -7.80 14.80 -25.96
C VAL A 230 -6.44 14.13 -25.81
N TYR A 231 -5.35 14.85 -26.12
CA TYR A 231 -4.00 14.30 -25.99
C TYR A 231 -3.70 13.90 -24.55
N GLU A 232 -3.98 14.75 -23.55
CA GLU A 232 -3.81 14.41 -22.13
C GLU A 232 -4.64 13.19 -21.75
N SER A 233 -5.87 13.07 -22.23
CA SER A 233 -6.72 11.90 -21.95
C SER A 233 -6.12 10.60 -22.47
N LEU A 234 -5.45 10.62 -23.62
CA LEU A 234 -4.77 9.44 -24.20
C LEU A 234 -3.54 8.99 -23.39
N LEU A 235 -2.98 9.84 -22.55
CA LEU A 235 -1.84 9.48 -21.70
C LEU A 235 -2.22 8.53 -20.54
N LEU A 236 -3.51 8.39 -20.21
CA LEU A 236 -3.98 7.61 -19.07
C LEU A 236 -3.43 6.17 -19.08
N GLU A 237 -3.49 5.49 -20.22
CA GLU A 237 -3.04 4.09 -20.32
C GLU A 237 -1.55 3.95 -19.98
N SER A 238 -0.71 4.84 -20.51
CA SER A 238 0.72 4.82 -20.23
C SER A 238 1.03 5.14 -18.78
N ILE A 239 0.30 6.08 -18.18
CA ILE A 239 0.45 6.46 -16.77
C ILE A 239 0.04 5.30 -15.85
N LEU A 240 -1.08 4.64 -16.14
CA LEU A 240 -1.53 3.47 -15.38
C LEU A 240 -0.52 2.32 -15.48
N SER A 241 0.00 2.06 -16.69
CA SER A 241 1.02 1.02 -16.91
C SER A 241 2.30 1.30 -16.15
N GLU A 242 2.76 2.55 -16.15
CA GLU A 242 3.96 2.95 -15.41
C GLU A 242 3.73 2.91 -13.89
N ALA A 243 2.60 3.43 -13.41
CA ALA A 243 2.23 3.39 -11.99
C ALA A 243 2.14 1.95 -11.48
N PHE A 244 1.56 1.05 -12.26
CA PHE A 244 1.51 -0.37 -11.95
C PHE A 244 2.91 -0.99 -11.89
N ALA A 245 3.75 -0.75 -12.90
CA ALA A 245 5.09 -1.33 -12.98
C ALA A 245 5.99 -0.88 -11.83
N LYS A 246 5.89 0.40 -11.45
CA LYS A 246 6.74 1.03 -10.42
C LYS A 246 6.11 1.07 -9.02
N ARG A 247 4.85 0.64 -8.87
CA ARG A 247 4.07 0.82 -7.62
C ARG A 247 3.98 2.30 -7.18
N ASP A 248 3.98 3.21 -8.15
CA ASP A 248 4.00 4.66 -7.94
C ASP A 248 2.63 5.27 -8.26
N MET A 249 1.76 5.27 -7.26
CA MET A 249 0.39 5.80 -7.40
C MET A 249 0.35 7.34 -7.46
N GLN A 250 1.42 8.02 -7.03
CA GLN A 250 1.53 9.49 -7.10
C GLN A 250 1.30 9.99 -8.53
N LYS A 251 1.79 9.29 -9.54
CA LYS A 251 1.59 9.64 -10.95
C LYS A 251 0.11 9.71 -11.36
N ILE A 252 -0.73 8.87 -10.76
CA ILE A 252 -2.18 8.87 -11.03
C ILE A 252 -2.82 10.11 -10.42
N THR A 253 -2.44 10.49 -9.20
CA THR A 253 -2.99 11.69 -8.54
C THR A 253 -2.54 12.97 -9.25
N GLU A 254 -1.29 13.04 -9.71
CA GLU A 254 -0.77 14.13 -10.53
C GLU A 254 -1.52 14.25 -11.85
N TYR A 255 -1.76 13.13 -12.54
CA TYR A 255 -2.55 13.10 -13.77
C TYR A 255 -3.99 13.57 -13.55
N LEU A 256 -4.66 13.11 -12.51
CA LEU A 256 -6.03 13.53 -12.19
C LEU A 256 -6.12 15.04 -11.96
N TYR A 257 -5.12 15.60 -11.29
CA TYR A 257 -5.07 17.04 -11.07
C TYR A 257 -4.80 17.80 -12.37
N SER A 258 -3.86 17.33 -13.21
CA SER A 258 -3.54 17.94 -14.51
C SER A 258 -4.76 17.96 -15.42
N ILE A 259 -5.43 16.83 -15.61
CA ILE A 259 -6.61 16.77 -16.49
C ILE A 259 -7.78 17.61 -15.96
N ALA A 260 -7.94 17.70 -14.62
CA ALA A 260 -8.94 18.58 -14.03
C ALA A 260 -8.64 20.07 -14.26
N ALA A 261 -7.35 20.44 -14.37
CA ALA A 261 -6.93 21.80 -14.67
C ALA A 261 -7.10 22.18 -16.14
N SER A 262 -7.13 21.19 -17.05
CA SER A 262 -7.32 21.39 -18.48
C SER A 262 -8.79 21.52 -18.90
N VAL A 263 -9.73 21.25 -17.97
CA VAL A 263 -11.18 21.36 -18.14
C VAL A 263 -11.69 22.75 -17.72
#